data_774ba54f4d96d46fc49df9c041c8fe6f
#
_entry.id   774ba54f4d96d46fc49df9c041c8fe6f
#
_cell.length_a   1.000
_cell.length_b   1.000
_cell.length_c   1.000
_cell.angle_alpha   90.00
_cell.angle_beta   90.00
_cell.angle_gamma   90.00
#
_symmetry.space_group_name_H-M   'P 1'
#
loop_
_entity.id
_entity.type
_entity.pdbx_description
1 polymer ?
#
loop_
_entity_poly.entity_id
_entity_poly.type
_entity_poly.pdbx_seq_one_letter_code
_entity_poly.pdbx_strand_id
1 'polypeptide(L)'
;MLEKLPEAEVSHVDLKRDLGIWTAAAIVVGTVIGSAIFLVPNDMVKSVGSPFMVFAVWIFGGMLTLFGALSYAELAAALPQAGGEYVFLREAYGPLWAFIYGWTQMWVAKSGSIATLATGFFIYLANFQPELNKVWVVVPLPLGESGQPLEIRYGQLLAMGVIAVLAFINYFGVKVGGDLQVVVTIAKVGLIAAIIVIGLGTGHGSVSNYHTSIPAPGGVTGFFAALVAALWAYDGWNNVSLVASEIRDPQKNLPRALIAGTIVVIIIYLLANLAYFYVLPAADVASSARVAAETMRRILGSFGANAVSIVAMISIFAALNGSILSGSRVPFAMARDGLFFRRVAFVNPKHRTPSVSILALSAWGAFLVLSGRYTQLYTYVIFASVILYGMATAAVIVLRIKRPDLPRPYRTLGYPFVPVVFVLGISCLVVSTLLKSPRESLMGLGLVSLGLPFYFFWKRRRAA
;
A
#
# COMPACT_ATOMS: atom_id res chain seq x y z
N MET A 1 14.41 -22.74 -31.40
CA MET A 1 13.36 -23.76 -31.33
C MET A 1 12.40 -23.35 -30.22
N LEU A 2 11.44 -22.43 -30.49
CA LEU A 2 10.40 -22.01 -29.55
C LEU A 2 9.14 -22.76 -29.95
N GLU A 3 8.90 -23.85 -29.25
CA GLU A 3 7.76 -24.73 -29.44
C GLU A 3 6.46 -23.91 -29.25
N LYS A 4 5.64 -23.86 -30.30
CA LYS A 4 4.29 -23.30 -30.26
C LYS A 4 3.46 -24.11 -29.29
N LEU A 5 3.29 -23.62 -28.07
CA LEU A 5 2.27 -24.17 -27.17
C LEU A 5 0.91 -24.03 -27.85
N PRO A 6 0.06 -25.04 -27.82
CA PRO A 6 -1.22 -25.06 -28.53
C PRO A 6 -2.11 -23.92 -28.02
N GLU A 7 -2.74 -23.20 -28.94
CA GLU A 7 -3.63 -22.04 -28.68
C GLU A 7 -4.91 -22.40 -27.88
N ALA A 8 -5.11 -23.66 -27.55
CA ALA A 8 -6.37 -24.18 -27.00
C ALA A 8 -6.47 -24.28 -25.48
N GLU A 9 -5.42 -23.93 -24.71
CA GLU A 9 -5.44 -24.09 -23.24
C GLU A 9 -5.13 -22.82 -22.46
N VAL A 10 -5.81 -21.72 -22.74
CA VAL A 10 -6.09 -20.76 -21.67
C VAL A 10 -7.19 -21.42 -20.84
N SER A 11 -6.77 -22.24 -19.90
CA SER A 11 -7.65 -23.08 -19.11
C SER A 11 -8.80 -22.25 -18.52
N HIS A 12 -10.04 -22.73 -18.65
CA HIS A 12 -11.24 -22.23 -17.95
C HIS A 12 -11.16 -22.44 -16.42
N VAL A 13 -9.94 -22.54 -15.89
CA VAL A 13 -9.68 -22.70 -14.46
C VAL A 13 -9.79 -21.34 -13.79
N ASP A 14 -10.81 -21.18 -12.97
CA ASP A 14 -10.99 -19.97 -12.17
C ASP A 14 -10.19 -19.98 -10.87
N LEU A 15 -9.94 -18.79 -10.32
CA LEU A 15 -9.36 -18.62 -9.00
C LEU A 15 -10.29 -19.21 -7.93
N LYS A 16 -9.72 -19.79 -6.88
CA LYS A 16 -10.50 -20.50 -5.85
C LYS A 16 -10.90 -19.57 -4.71
N ARG A 17 -12.16 -19.62 -4.29
CA ARG A 17 -12.67 -18.90 -3.11
C ARG A 17 -12.28 -19.57 -1.81
N ASP A 18 -11.03 -19.38 -1.39
CA ASP A 18 -10.49 -19.99 -0.17
C ASP A 18 -10.24 -19.00 0.98
N LEU A 19 -10.32 -17.69 0.74
CA LEU A 19 -10.06 -16.66 1.74
C LEU A 19 -11.31 -16.38 2.58
N GLY A 20 -11.22 -16.58 3.90
CA GLY A 20 -12.27 -16.26 4.85
C GLY A 20 -12.23 -14.80 5.32
N ILE A 21 -13.16 -14.44 6.22
CA ILE A 21 -13.26 -13.10 6.80
C ILE A 21 -11.97 -12.68 7.53
N TRP A 22 -11.33 -13.58 8.27
CA TRP A 22 -10.10 -13.29 9.00
C TRP A 22 -8.93 -12.98 8.06
N THR A 23 -8.83 -13.72 6.95
CA THR A 23 -7.82 -13.44 5.92
C THR A 23 -8.11 -12.11 5.22
N ALA A 24 -9.36 -11.83 4.91
CA ALA A 24 -9.78 -10.56 4.32
C ALA A 24 -9.42 -9.37 5.24
N ALA A 25 -9.73 -9.47 6.54
CA ALA A 25 -9.36 -8.46 7.53
C ALA A 25 -7.83 -8.35 7.70
N ALA A 26 -7.11 -9.48 7.71
CA ALA A 26 -5.66 -9.50 7.78
C ALA A 26 -4.98 -8.90 6.54
N ILE A 27 -5.61 -9.00 5.36
CA ILE A 27 -5.13 -8.31 4.17
C ILE A 27 -5.26 -6.78 4.37
N VAL A 28 -6.38 -6.27 4.87
CA VAL A 28 -6.55 -4.84 5.15
C VAL A 28 -5.56 -4.38 6.20
N VAL A 29 -5.64 -4.89 7.42
CA VAL A 29 -4.79 -4.49 8.53
C VAL A 29 -3.31 -4.76 8.24
N GLY A 30 -3.05 -5.92 7.62
CA GLY A 30 -1.71 -6.39 7.31
C GLY A 30 -0.99 -5.61 6.22
N THR A 31 -1.68 -5.07 5.23
CA THR A 31 -1.06 -4.25 4.20
C THR A 31 -0.92 -2.79 4.62
N VAL A 32 -1.86 -2.25 5.38
CA VAL A 32 -1.81 -0.87 5.86
C VAL A 32 -0.71 -0.68 6.91
N ILE A 33 -0.68 -1.51 7.94
CA ILE A 33 0.34 -1.37 8.98
C ILE A 33 1.69 -1.86 8.42
N GLY A 34 2.46 -0.99 7.83
CA GLY A 34 3.82 -1.21 7.31
C GLY A 34 4.88 -0.56 8.20
N SER A 35 5.87 0.08 7.56
CA SER A 35 6.91 0.85 8.24
C SER A 35 6.47 2.24 8.67
N ALA A 36 5.43 2.79 8.05
CA ALA A 36 5.04 4.19 8.17
C ALA A 36 4.72 4.61 9.60
N ILE A 37 3.99 3.80 10.36
CA ILE A 37 3.62 4.12 11.76
C ILE A 37 4.84 4.33 12.67
N PHE A 38 5.98 3.74 12.35
CA PHE A 38 7.21 3.86 13.12
C PHE A 38 8.07 5.07 12.73
N LEU A 39 7.82 5.69 11.56
CA LEU A 39 8.65 6.72 10.95
C LEU A 39 7.93 8.06 10.78
N VAL A 40 6.73 8.03 10.22
CA VAL A 40 5.96 9.20 9.76
C VAL A 40 5.64 10.26 10.83
N PRO A 41 5.48 9.95 12.12
CA PRO A 41 5.23 10.98 13.14
C PRO A 41 6.30 12.08 13.18
N ASN A 42 7.55 11.75 12.80
CA ASN A 42 8.64 12.72 12.66
C ASN A 42 8.32 13.79 11.60
N ASP A 43 7.97 13.36 10.39
CA ASP A 43 7.68 14.27 9.27
C ASP A 43 6.42 15.10 9.55
N MET A 44 5.44 14.49 10.23
CA MET A 44 4.20 15.15 10.58
C MET A 44 4.45 16.27 11.59
N VAL A 45 5.18 16.01 12.68
CA VAL A 45 5.43 17.04 13.70
C VAL A 45 6.31 18.18 13.16
N LYS A 46 7.26 17.88 12.26
CA LYS A 46 8.03 18.92 11.53
C LYS A 46 7.15 19.80 10.66
N SER A 47 6.06 19.25 10.12
CA SER A 47 5.15 20.00 9.25
C SER A 47 4.14 20.84 10.02
N VAL A 48 3.61 20.33 11.17
CA VAL A 48 2.51 20.98 11.91
C VAL A 48 2.89 21.52 13.28
N GLY A 49 4.06 21.21 13.81
CA GLY A 49 4.68 21.82 14.98
C GLY A 49 4.22 21.32 16.35
N SER A 50 3.15 20.55 16.47
CA SER A 50 2.64 20.12 17.78
C SER A 50 1.98 18.75 17.73
N PRO A 51 1.98 17.98 18.85
CA PRO A 51 1.27 16.71 18.97
C PRO A 51 -0.22 16.82 18.67
N PHE A 52 -0.88 17.88 19.18
CA PHE A 52 -2.30 18.13 18.94
C PHE A 52 -2.62 18.16 17.43
N MET A 53 -1.84 18.90 16.66
CA MET A 53 -2.03 18.97 15.21
C MET A 53 -1.68 17.66 14.52
N VAL A 54 -0.71 16.89 15.00
CA VAL A 54 -0.42 15.54 14.50
C VAL A 54 -1.63 14.62 14.70
N PHE A 55 -2.27 14.63 15.88
CA PHE A 55 -3.50 13.87 16.12
C PHE A 55 -4.64 14.33 15.21
N ALA A 56 -4.81 15.65 14.99
CA ALA A 56 -5.81 16.16 14.07
C ALA A 56 -5.60 15.62 12.64
N VAL A 57 -4.35 15.58 12.19
CA VAL A 57 -4.01 14.98 10.87
C VAL A 57 -4.29 13.48 10.81
N TRP A 58 -3.92 12.71 11.86
CA TRP A 58 -4.22 11.27 11.92
C TRP A 58 -5.72 11.00 11.90
N ILE A 59 -6.52 11.76 12.66
CA ILE A 59 -7.98 11.62 12.69
C ILE A 59 -8.56 11.98 11.32
N PHE A 60 -8.17 13.12 10.73
CA PHE A 60 -8.68 13.55 9.44
C PHE A 60 -8.30 12.57 8.32
N GLY A 61 -7.04 12.14 8.25
CA GLY A 61 -6.57 11.15 7.28
C GLY A 61 -7.25 9.79 7.46
N GLY A 62 -7.45 9.37 8.71
CA GLY A 62 -8.18 8.14 9.04
C GLY A 62 -9.66 8.20 8.65
N MET A 63 -10.34 9.32 8.90
CA MET A 63 -11.74 9.52 8.47
C MET A 63 -11.84 9.54 6.94
N LEU A 64 -10.93 10.22 6.26
CA LEU A 64 -10.91 10.23 4.81
C LEU A 64 -10.69 8.82 4.25
N THR A 65 -9.77 8.05 4.83
CA THR A 65 -9.54 6.64 4.47
C THR A 65 -10.79 5.79 4.72
N LEU A 66 -11.48 5.99 5.84
CA LEU A 66 -12.72 5.29 6.15
C LEU A 66 -13.83 5.62 5.14
N PHE A 67 -13.93 6.87 4.68
CA PHE A 67 -14.89 7.25 3.64
C PHE A 67 -14.59 6.54 2.31
N GLY A 68 -13.31 6.40 1.96
CA GLY A 68 -12.88 5.54 0.86
C GLY A 68 -13.31 4.09 1.06
N ALA A 69 -13.03 3.52 2.22
CA ALA A 69 -13.37 2.14 2.55
C ALA A 69 -14.89 1.86 2.51
N LEU A 70 -15.71 2.78 3.02
CA LEU A 70 -17.18 2.69 2.93
C LEU A 70 -17.66 2.69 1.48
N SER A 71 -17.07 3.50 0.62
CA SER A 71 -17.41 3.57 -0.80
C SER A 71 -16.96 2.30 -1.55
N TYR A 72 -15.74 1.84 -1.31
CA TYR A 72 -15.22 0.60 -1.91
C TYR A 72 -15.97 -0.64 -1.43
N ALA A 73 -16.51 -0.63 -0.22
CA ALA A 73 -17.33 -1.71 0.30
C ALA A 73 -18.57 -1.97 -0.57
N GLU A 74 -19.20 -0.90 -1.09
CA GLU A 74 -20.33 -1.03 -2.03
C GLU A 74 -19.86 -1.61 -3.36
N LEU A 75 -18.79 -1.07 -3.93
CA LEU A 75 -18.28 -1.53 -5.22
C LEU A 75 -17.78 -2.97 -5.16
N ALA A 76 -17.02 -3.32 -4.12
CA ALA A 76 -16.49 -4.66 -3.95
C ALA A 76 -17.58 -5.71 -3.68
N ALA A 77 -18.65 -5.35 -2.97
CA ALA A 77 -19.80 -6.23 -2.76
C ALA A 77 -20.63 -6.41 -4.04
N ALA A 78 -20.77 -5.35 -4.85
CA ALA A 78 -21.53 -5.38 -6.11
C ALA A 78 -20.76 -6.05 -7.25
N LEU A 79 -19.44 -5.92 -7.27
CA LEU A 79 -18.54 -6.36 -8.35
C LEU A 79 -17.37 -7.21 -7.78
N PRO A 80 -17.62 -8.39 -7.20
CA PRO A 80 -16.61 -9.20 -6.51
C PRO A 80 -15.73 -9.98 -7.49
N GLN A 81 -15.03 -9.27 -8.37
CA GLN A 81 -14.11 -9.83 -9.37
C GLN A 81 -12.66 -9.55 -8.98
N ALA A 82 -11.73 -10.37 -9.50
CA ALA A 82 -10.30 -10.13 -9.35
C ALA A 82 -9.89 -8.80 -10.01
N GLY A 83 -9.03 -8.04 -9.34
CA GLY A 83 -8.55 -6.76 -9.84
C GLY A 83 -9.17 -5.53 -9.20
N GLY A 84 -10.26 -5.68 -8.37
CA GLY A 84 -10.83 -4.59 -7.57
C GLY A 84 -11.08 -3.31 -8.35
N GLU A 85 -10.30 -2.24 -8.09
CA GLU A 85 -10.43 -0.94 -8.75
C GLU A 85 -10.36 -1.01 -10.27
N TYR A 86 -9.58 -1.94 -10.82
CA TYR A 86 -9.55 -2.17 -12.26
C TYR A 86 -10.96 -2.45 -12.79
N VAL A 87 -11.69 -3.30 -12.07
CA VAL A 87 -13.09 -3.64 -12.42
C VAL A 87 -14.01 -2.45 -12.19
N PHE A 88 -13.85 -1.73 -11.08
CA PHE A 88 -14.69 -0.56 -10.77
C PHE A 88 -14.55 0.52 -11.83
N LEU A 89 -13.33 0.81 -12.25
CA LEU A 89 -13.06 1.80 -13.31
C LEU A 89 -13.52 1.32 -14.68
N ARG A 90 -13.41 0.01 -14.97
CA ARG A 90 -13.93 -0.58 -16.21
C ARG A 90 -15.44 -0.40 -16.35
N GLU A 91 -16.17 -0.74 -15.30
CA GLU A 91 -17.64 -0.66 -15.28
C GLU A 91 -18.16 0.79 -15.27
N ALA A 92 -17.48 1.70 -14.58
CA ALA A 92 -17.90 3.09 -14.47
C ALA A 92 -17.51 3.95 -15.68
N TYR A 93 -16.27 3.81 -16.16
CA TYR A 93 -15.65 4.74 -17.14
C TYR A 93 -15.18 4.04 -18.40
N GLY A 94 -15.21 2.72 -18.46
CA GLY A 94 -14.82 1.94 -19.62
C GLY A 94 -13.35 1.47 -19.61
N PRO A 95 -12.96 0.69 -20.64
CA PRO A 95 -11.72 -0.08 -20.66
C PRO A 95 -10.44 0.78 -20.67
N LEU A 96 -10.50 2.02 -21.15
CA LEU A 96 -9.33 2.91 -21.14
C LEU A 96 -8.88 3.24 -19.72
N TRP A 97 -9.80 3.66 -18.86
CA TRP A 97 -9.48 4.02 -17.47
C TRP A 97 -9.07 2.81 -16.62
N ALA A 98 -9.70 1.66 -16.86
CA ALA A 98 -9.25 0.41 -16.28
C ALA A 98 -7.82 0.06 -16.71
N PHE A 99 -7.50 0.19 -18.01
CA PHE A 99 -6.15 -0.05 -18.50
C PHE A 99 -5.12 0.89 -17.87
N ILE A 100 -5.41 2.19 -17.82
CA ILE A 100 -4.53 3.19 -17.20
C ILE A 100 -4.28 2.86 -15.71
N TYR A 101 -5.31 2.47 -14.98
CA TYR A 101 -5.16 1.97 -13.61
C TYR A 101 -4.22 0.75 -13.55
N GLY A 102 -4.51 -0.27 -14.35
CA GLY A 102 -3.72 -1.50 -14.34
C GLY A 102 -2.28 -1.29 -14.77
N TRP A 103 -2.03 -0.43 -15.78
CA TRP A 103 -0.71 0.01 -16.19
C TRP A 103 0.05 0.65 -15.03
N THR A 104 -0.59 1.62 -14.37
CA THR A 104 -0.02 2.33 -13.23
C THR A 104 0.31 1.37 -12.08
N GLN A 105 -0.58 0.43 -11.78
CA GLN A 105 -0.35 -0.56 -10.73
C GLN A 105 0.82 -1.49 -11.06
N MET A 106 0.89 -2.00 -12.29
CA MET A 106 1.94 -2.94 -12.69
C MET A 106 3.32 -2.28 -12.72
N TRP A 107 3.43 -1.09 -13.33
CA TRP A 107 4.74 -0.50 -13.64
C TRP A 107 5.23 0.52 -12.61
N VAL A 108 4.32 1.13 -11.84
CA VAL A 108 4.65 2.23 -10.92
C VAL A 108 4.21 1.93 -9.50
N ALA A 109 2.88 1.85 -9.26
CA ALA A 109 2.35 1.93 -7.90
C ALA A 109 2.60 0.64 -7.09
N LYS A 110 2.10 -0.50 -7.55
CA LYS A 110 2.19 -1.75 -6.78
C LYS A 110 3.61 -2.33 -6.77
N SER A 111 4.28 -2.34 -7.90
CA SER A 111 5.67 -2.76 -7.97
C SER A 111 6.62 -1.83 -7.21
N GLY A 112 6.37 -0.51 -7.27
CA GLY A 112 7.09 0.46 -6.46
C GLY A 112 6.85 0.28 -4.96
N SER A 113 5.61 0.00 -4.54
CA SER A 113 5.28 -0.34 -3.16
C SER A 113 6.01 -1.60 -2.68
N ILE A 114 6.06 -2.66 -3.51
CA ILE A 114 6.82 -3.88 -3.23
C ILE A 114 8.31 -3.56 -3.04
N ALA A 115 8.90 -2.78 -3.96
CA ALA A 115 10.30 -2.38 -3.87
C ALA A 115 10.59 -1.54 -2.62
N THR A 116 9.72 -0.57 -2.32
CA THR A 116 9.81 0.30 -1.14
C THR A 116 9.77 -0.51 0.16
N LEU A 117 8.81 -1.43 0.29
CA LEU A 117 8.68 -2.29 1.47
C LEU A 117 9.90 -3.20 1.61
N ALA A 118 10.36 -3.85 0.54
CA ALA A 118 11.54 -4.71 0.59
C ALA A 118 12.83 -3.93 0.96
N THR A 119 12.99 -2.71 0.43
CA THR A 119 14.08 -1.81 0.81
C THR A 119 13.98 -1.40 2.28
N GLY A 120 12.77 -1.08 2.76
CA GLY A 120 12.53 -0.80 4.18
C GLY A 120 12.91 -1.97 5.09
N PHE A 121 12.64 -3.21 4.67
CA PHE A 121 13.02 -4.40 5.42
C PHE A 121 14.55 -4.49 5.62
N PHE A 122 15.33 -4.30 4.55
CA PHE A 122 16.78 -4.37 4.68
C PHE A 122 17.36 -3.20 5.50
N ILE A 123 16.77 -1.99 5.44
CA ILE A 123 17.21 -0.84 6.23
C ILE A 123 17.13 -1.14 7.74
N TYR A 124 16.05 -1.80 8.18
CA TYR A 124 15.94 -2.23 9.58
C TYR A 124 16.90 -3.39 9.91
N LEU A 125 17.09 -4.33 8.99
CA LEU A 125 18.01 -5.45 9.20
C LEU A 125 19.47 -5.00 9.24
N ALA A 126 19.84 -3.96 8.50
CA ALA A 126 21.18 -3.39 8.49
C ALA A 126 21.62 -2.80 9.86
N ASN A 127 20.66 -2.55 10.79
CA ASN A 127 21.02 -2.22 12.18
C ASN A 127 21.70 -3.37 12.92
N PHE A 128 21.33 -4.62 12.56
CA PHE A 128 21.91 -5.82 13.17
C PHE A 128 23.08 -6.36 12.35
N GLN A 129 23.08 -6.07 11.05
CA GLN A 129 24.08 -6.56 10.10
C GLN A 129 24.59 -5.40 9.22
N PRO A 130 25.49 -4.54 9.74
CA PRO A 130 25.98 -3.36 9.00
C PRO A 130 26.64 -3.66 7.64
N GLU A 131 27.13 -4.89 7.45
CA GLU A 131 27.69 -5.39 6.19
C GLU A 131 26.75 -5.26 4.99
N LEU A 132 25.43 -5.28 5.25
CA LEU A 132 24.39 -5.11 4.21
C LEU A 132 24.46 -3.73 3.54
N ASN A 133 25.05 -2.73 4.18
CA ASN A 133 25.26 -1.40 3.60
C ASN A 133 26.48 -1.32 2.67
N LYS A 134 27.36 -2.35 2.67
CA LYS A 134 28.52 -2.36 1.79
C LYS A 134 28.09 -2.46 0.33
N VAL A 135 28.79 -1.74 -0.54
CA VAL A 135 28.60 -1.78 -1.99
C VAL A 135 29.09 -3.13 -2.52
N TRP A 136 28.23 -3.84 -3.22
CA TRP A 136 28.55 -5.08 -3.92
C TRP A 136 29.14 -4.79 -5.29
N VAL A 137 28.51 -3.89 -6.07
CA VAL A 137 28.96 -3.52 -7.40
C VAL A 137 28.56 -2.06 -7.70
N VAL A 138 29.44 -1.36 -8.42
CA VAL A 138 29.18 -0.02 -8.96
C VAL A 138 28.97 -0.17 -10.46
N VAL A 139 27.77 0.21 -10.93
CA VAL A 139 27.44 0.23 -12.36
C VAL A 139 27.70 1.64 -12.89
N PRO A 140 28.55 1.82 -13.92
CA PRO A 140 28.96 3.14 -14.44
C PRO A 140 27.85 3.79 -15.29
N LEU A 141 26.62 3.80 -14.78
CA LEU A 141 25.47 4.49 -15.37
C LEU A 141 25.08 5.65 -14.46
N PRO A 142 24.78 6.84 -14.98
CA PRO A 142 24.42 8.03 -14.19
C PRO A 142 22.99 7.92 -13.65
N LEU A 143 22.66 6.76 -13.06
CA LEU A 143 21.36 6.44 -12.50
C LEU A 143 21.30 6.60 -10.97
N GLY A 144 22.44 6.86 -10.33
CA GLY A 144 22.54 7.17 -8.90
C GLY A 144 22.00 8.55 -8.54
N GLU A 145 22.03 8.89 -7.25
CA GLU A 145 21.64 10.24 -6.80
C GLU A 145 22.53 11.30 -7.43
N SER A 146 21.93 12.40 -7.91
CA SER A 146 22.62 13.53 -8.55
C SER A 146 23.49 13.13 -9.76
N GLY A 147 23.12 12.04 -10.49
CA GLY A 147 23.84 11.61 -11.69
C GLY A 147 25.13 10.83 -11.40
N GLN A 148 25.33 10.36 -10.17
CA GLN A 148 26.44 9.48 -9.81
C GLN A 148 26.24 8.05 -10.36
N PRO A 149 27.30 7.24 -10.43
CA PRO A 149 27.17 5.82 -10.75
C PRO A 149 26.20 5.10 -9.83
N LEU A 150 25.47 4.12 -10.36
CA LEU A 150 24.52 3.33 -9.57
C LEU A 150 25.27 2.34 -8.67
N GLU A 151 25.18 2.52 -7.36
CA GLU A 151 25.70 1.58 -6.37
C GLU A 151 24.65 0.53 -6.01
N ILE A 152 25.00 -0.73 -6.18
CA ILE A 152 24.18 -1.86 -5.71
C ILE A 152 24.83 -2.40 -4.43
N ARG A 153 24.03 -2.46 -3.35
CA ARG A 153 24.47 -2.90 -2.03
C ARG A 153 23.99 -4.32 -1.73
N TYR A 154 24.68 -5.04 -0.85
CA TYR A 154 24.25 -6.39 -0.42
C TYR A 154 22.83 -6.41 0.13
N GLY A 155 22.39 -5.36 0.84
CA GLY A 155 21.02 -5.23 1.34
C GLY A 155 19.95 -5.23 0.25
N GLN A 156 20.26 -4.70 -0.95
CA GLN A 156 19.32 -4.74 -2.08
C GLN A 156 19.16 -6.17 -2.62
N LEU A 157 20.26 -6.96 -2.66
CA LEU A 157 20.19 -8.37 -3.05
C LEU A 157 19.36 -9.18 -2.07
N LEU A 158 19.52 -8.90 -0.77
CA LEU A 158 18.68 -9.52 0.27
C LEU A 158 17.22 -9.12 0.11
N ALA A 159 16.91 -7.84 -0.14
CA ALA A 159 15.54 -7.37 -0.39
C ALA A 159 14.90 -8.08 -1.59
N MET A 160 15.65 -8.28 -2.70
CA MET A 160 15.20 -9.08 -3.84
C MET A 160 14.95 -10.53 -3.44
N GLY A 161 15.78 -11.12 -2.59
CA GLY A 161 15.60 -12.46 -2.04
C GLY A 161 14.30 -12.59 -1.24
N VAL A 162 13.97 -11.60 -0.41
CA VAL A 162 12.70 -11.56 0.36
C VAL A 162 11.49 -11.49 -0.58
N ILE A 163 11.55 -10.65 -1.63
CA ILE A 163 10.50 -10.61 -2.66
C ILE A 163 10.35 -11.99 -3.32
N ALA A 164 11.45 -12.65 -3.71
CA ALA A 164 11.43 -13.95 -4.35
C ALA A 164 10.80 -15.03 -3.44
N VAL A 165 11.16 -15.06 -2.16
CA VAL A 165 10.58 -15.99 -1.17
C VAL A 165 9.07 -15.78 -1.04
N LEU A 166 8.60 -14.54 -0.91
CA LEU A 166 7.18 -14.25 -0.80
C LEU A 166 6.42 -14.51 -2.10
N ALA A 167 7.03 -14.24 -3.25
CA ALA A 167 6.47 -14.61 -4.55
C ALA A 167 6.28 -16.14 -4.66
N PHE A 168 7.27 -16.91 -4.22
CA PHE A 168 7.23 -18.36 -4.19
C PHE A 168 6.13 -18.88 -3.26
N ILE A 169 6.00 -18.33 -2.04
CA ILE A 169 4.92 -18.70 -1.11
C ILE A 169 3.55 -18.46 -1.75
N ASN A 170 3.35 -17.29 -2.37
CA ASN A 170 2.07 -16.95 -3.01
C ASN A 170 1.81 -17.74 -4.30
N TYR A 171 2.86 -18.27 -4.95
CA TYR A 171 2.73 -19.16 -6.10
C TYR A 171 2.04 -20.50 -5.74
N PHE A 172 2.33 -21.06 -4.56
CA PHE A 172 1.79 -22.36 -4.13
C PHE A 172 0.33 -22.32 -3.66
N GLY A 173 -0.28 -21.18 -3.54
CA GLY A 173 -1.72 -21.10 -3.24
C GLY A 173 -2.11 -19.82 -2.51
N VAL A 174 -3.28 -19.33 -2.85
CA VAL A 174 -3.85 -18.16 -2.19
C VAL A 174 -4.11 -18.39 -0.69
N LYS A 175 -4.44 -19.62 -0.32
CA LYS A 175 -4.64 -20.01 1.08
C LYS A 175 -3.33 -19.92 1.86
N VAL A 176 -2.22 -20.45 1.30
CA VAL A 176 -0.91 -20.44 1.96
C VAL A 176 -0.44 -18.98 2.21
N GLY A 177 -0.51 -18.13 1.18
CA GLY A 177 -0.20 -16.70 1.32
C GLY A 177 -1.15 -15.97 2.28
N GLY A 178 -2.43 -16.34 2.27
CA GLY A 178 -3.45 -15.80 3.16
C GLY A 178 -3.29 -16.22 4.62
N ASP A 179 -2.98 -17.48 4.89
CA ASP A 179 -2.72 -17.97 6.25
C ASP A 179 -1.45 -17.33 6.83
N LEU A 180 -0.38 -17.22 6.02
CA LEU A 180 0.80 -16.43 6.39
C LEU A 180 0.43 -14.99 6.73
N GLN A 181 -0.43 -14.35 5.91
CA GLN A 181 -0.89 -12.99 6.16
C GLN A 181 -1.60 -12.85 7.51
N VAL A 182 -2.45 -13.81 7.88
CA VAL A 182 -3.15 -13.83 9.18
C VAL A 182 -2.15 -13.93 10.32
N VAL A 183 -1.26 -14.92 10.29
CA VAL A 183 -0.28 -15.18 11.36
C VAL A 183 0.62 -13.96 11.59
N VAL A 184 1.20 -13.41 10.51
CA VAL A 184 2.11 -12.28 10.63
C VAL A 184 1.37 -10.99 11.03
N THR A 185 0.09 -10.82 10.61
CA THR A 185 -0.73 -9.67 11.03
C THR A 185 -1.08 -9.75 12.51
N ILE A 186 -1.45 -10.91 13.03
CA ILE A 186 -1.70 -11.09 14.47
C ILE A 186 -0.42 -10.79 15.27
N ALA A 187 0.71 -11.35 14.85
CA ALA A 187 1.99 -11.12 15.51
C ALA A 187 2.34 -9.63 15.59
N LYS A 188 2.26 -8.90 14.45
CA LYS A 188 2.61 -7.48 14.44
C LYS A 188 1.63 -6.60 15.23
N VAL A 189 0.32 -6.88 15.16
CA VAL A 189 -0.67 -6.14 15.96
C VAL A 189 -0.43 -6.36 17.45
N GLY A 190 -0.14 -7.59 17.86
CA GLY A 190 0.23 -7.91 19.25
C GLY A 190 1.50 -7.19 19.69
N LEU A 191 2.52 -7.14 18.84
CA LEU A 191 3.78 -6.45 19.14
C LEU A 191 3.60 -4.92 19.20
N ILE A 192 2.79 -4.31 18.32
CA ILE A 192 2.46 -2.88 18.39
C ILE A 192 1.64 -2.59 19.65
N ALA A 193 0.69 -3.46 19.99
CA ALA A 193 -0.06 -3.34 21.25
C ALA A 193 0.88 -3.38 22.46
N ALA A 194 1.90 -4.25 22.45
CA ALA A 194 2.91 -4.27 23.51
C ALA A 194 3.69 -2.94 23.59
N ILE A 195 4.09 -2.34 22.45
CA ILE A 195 4.74 -1.02 22.42
C ILE A 195 3.82 0.04 23.05
N ILE A 196 2.52 0.02 22.73
CA ILE A 196 1.52 0.96 23.26
C ILE A 196 1.40 0.78 24.77
N VAL A 197 1.20 -0.45 25.24
CA VAL A 197 1.02 -0.77 26.67
C VAL A 197 2.27 -0.41 27.47
N ILE A 198 3.45 -0.75 26.99
CA ILE A 198 4.72 -0.40 27.64
C ILE A 198 4.90 1.12 27.64
N GLY A 199 4.66 1.78 26.50
CA GLY A 199 4.81 3.23 26.36
C GLY A 199 3.94 4.02 27.33
N LEU A 200 2.68 3.61 27.51
CA LEU A 200 1.73 4.30 28.37
C LEU A 200 1.80 3.83 29.83
N GLY A 201 2.16 2.57 30.08
CA GLY A 201 2.04 1.93 31.40
C GLY A 201 3.26 2.03 32.31
N THR A 202 4.45 2.35 31.78
CA THR A 202 5.71 2.29 32.58
C THR A 202 6.04 3.58 33.33
N GLY A 203 5.27 4.65 33.16
CA GLY A 203 5.52 5.92 33.88
C GLY A 203 6.74 6.71 33.40
N HIS A 204 7.39 6.31 32.29
CA HIS A 204 8.55 7.03 31.71
C HIS A 204 8.16 8.21 30.83
N GLY A 205 6.89 8.57 30.76
CA GLY A 205 6.38 9.69 30.00
C GLY A 205 5.77 10.77 30.89
N SER A 206 5.30 11.85 30.23
CA SER A 206 4.60 12.94 30.90
C SER A 206 3.46 13.47 30.03
N VAL A 207 2.33 13.77 30.64
CA VAL A 207 1.20 14.45 29.99
C VAL A 207 1.62 15.82 29.44
N SER A 208 2.60 16.48 30.05
CA SER A 208 3.15 17.77 29.56
C SER A 208 3.74 17.66 28.16
N ASN A 209 4.21 16.49 27.74
CA ASN A 209 4.77 16.27 26.41
C ASN A 209 3.74 16.54 25.30
N TYR A 210 2.44 16.30 25.55
CA TYR A 210 1.38 16.62 24.58
C TYR A 210 1.22 18.13 24.31
N HIS A 211 1.70 18.98 25.20
CA HIS A 211 1.63 20.44 25.10
C HIS A 211 2.93 21.06 24.55
N THR A 212 3.91 20.23 24.21
CA THR A 212 5.15 20.71 23.60
C THR A 212 4.94 21.15 22.14
N SER A 213 5.75 22.10 21.67
CA SER A 213 5.71 22.55 20.28
C SER A 213 7.10 22.86 19.75
N ILE A 214 7.23 22.86 18.43
CA ILE A 214 8.44 23.24 17.71
C ILE A 214 8.09 24.24 16.60
N PRO A 215 9.03 25.07 16.13
CA PRO A 215 8.84 25.83 14.90
C PRO A 215 8.54 24.93 13.72
N ALA A 216 7.48 25.25 12.99
CA ALA A 216 7.05 24.50 11.81
C ALA A 216 6.38 25.43 10.80
N PRO A 217 6.31 25.08 9.50
CA PRO A 217 5.52 25.84 8.53
C PRO A 217 4.08 26.07 8.97
N GLY A 218 3.45 25.05 9.60
CA GLY A 218 2.09 25.13 10.16
C GLY A 218 1.02 25.52 9.15
N GLY A 219 -0.13 25.96 9.67
CA GLY A 219 -1.26 26.38 8.85
C GLY A 219 -1.76 25.33 7.86
N VAL A 220 -2.43 25.78 6.82
CA VAL A 220 -2.97 24.90 5.75
C VAL A 220 -1.86 24.13 5.04
N THR A 221 -0.75 24.80 4.76
CA THR A 221 0.39 24.21 4.05
C THR A 221 1.04 23.08 4.83
N GLY A 222 1.31 23.27 6.13
CA GLY A 222 1.86 22.23 7.01
C GLY A 222 0.87 21.07 7.20
N PHE A 223 -0.43 21.37 7.35
CA PHE A 223 -1.46 20.37 7.51
C PHE A 223 -1.52 19.42 6.29
N PHE A 224 -1.56 19.96 5.07
CA PHE A 224 -1.58 19.12 3.86
C PHE A 224 -0.27 18.35 3.66
N ALA A 225 0.88 18.90 4.05
CA ALA A 225 2.13 18.15 4.01
C ALA A 225 2.11 16.94 4.96
N ALA A 226 1.65 17.14 6.19
CA ALA A 226 1.48 16.08 7.16
C ALA A 226 0.40 15.06 6.72
N LEU A 227 -0.68 15.53 6.05
CA LEU A 227 -1.74 14.67 5.54
C LEU A 227 -1.25 13.72 4.44
N VAL A 228 -0.35 14.15 3.55
CA VAL A 228 0.31 13.26 2.57
C VAL A 228 0.99 12.10 3.28
N ALA A 229 1.76 12.40 4.34
CA ALA A 229 2.45 11.38 5.12
C ALA A 229 1.48 10.44 5.87
N ALA A 230 0.37 10.98 6.41
CA ALA A 230 -0.67 10.16 7.04
C ALA A 230 -1.38 9.25 6.04
N LEU A 231 -1.75 9.76 4.85
CA LEU A 231 -2.43 8.96 3.84
C LEU A 231 -1.52 7.88 3.25
N TRP A 232 -0.20 8.13 3.19
CA TRP A 232 0.74 7.06 2.89
C TRP A 232 0.76 5.98 3.98
N ALA A 233 0.72 6.38 5.25
CA ALA A 233 0.65 5.42 6.34
C ALA A 233 -0.66 4.60 6.34
N TYR A 234 -1.73 5.16 5.84
CA TYR A 234 -3.01 4.47 5.65
C TYR A 234 -3.13 3.70 4.34
N ASP A 235 -2.18 3.81 3.39
CA ASP A 235 -2.27 3.13 2.09
C ASP A 235 -2.32 1.61 2.22
N GLY A 236 -3.05 0.95 1.33
CA GLY A 236 -3.23 -0.50 1.31
C GLY A 236 -4.59 -1.01 1.82
N TRP A 237 -5.44 -0.13 2.39
CA TRP A 237 -6.77 -0.50 2.88
C TRP A 237 -7.67 -1.14 1.80
N ASN A 238 -7.50 -0.74 0.55
CA ASN A 238 -8.24 -1.20 -0.63
C ASN A 238 -7.77 -2.57 -1.17
N ASN A 239 -6.61 -3.05 -0.74
CA ASN A 239 -5.97 -4.24 -1.31
C ASN A 239 -6.84 -5.51 -1.25
N VAL A 240 -7.72 -5.63 -0.27
CA VAL A 240 -8.65 -6.76 -0.18
C VAL A 240 -9.63 -6.81 -1.36
N SER A 241 -9.96 -5.67 -1.96
CA SER A 241 -10.83 -5.61 -3.13
C SER A 241 -10.20 -6.27 -4.37
N LEU A 242 -8.86 -6.25 -4.46
CA LEU A 242 -8.12 -6.85 -5.57
C LEU A 242 -8.29 -8.38 -5.62
N VAL A 243 -8.46 -9.02 -4.46
CA VAL A 243 -8.66 -10.48 -4.30
C VAL A 243 -10.13 -10.87 -4.13
N ALA A 244 -11.06 -9.99 -4.45
CA ALA A 244 -12.50 -10.17 -4.19
C ALA A 244 -13.07 -11.49 -4.73
N SER A 245 -12.58 -11.97 -5.88
CA SER A 245 -12.98 -13.24 -6.46
C SER A 245 -12.56 -14.48 -5.65
N GLU A 246 -11.61 -14.34 -4.73
CA GLU A 246 -11.05 -15.42 -3.92
C GLU A 246 -11.60 -15.40 -2.48
N ILE A 247 -12.40 -14.37 -2.13
CA ILE A 247 -13.07 -14.24 -0.83
C ILE A 247 -14.35 -15.09 -0.81
N ARG A 248 -14.54 -15.84 0.28
CA ARG A 248 -15.79 -16.55 0.57
C ARG A 248 -16.86 -15.53 0.97
N ASP A 249 -18.08 -15.70 0.49
CA ASP A 249 -19.21 -14.79 0.73
C ASP A 249 -18.81 -13.30 0.57
N PRO A 250 -18.26 -12.91 -0.61
CA PRO A 250 -17.63 -11.60 -0.80
C PRO A 250 -18.59 -10.44 -0.52
N GLN A 251 -19.87 -10.61 -0.80
CA GLN A 251 -20.91 -9.61 -0.58
C GLN A 251 -21.04 -9.20 0.89
N LYS A 252 -20.71 -10.09 1.83
CA LYS A 252 -20.75 -9.83 3.28
C LYS A 252 -19.34 -9.56 3.83
N ASN A 253 -18.36 -10.36 3.41
CA ASN A 253 -17.03 -10.36 4.02
C ASN A 253 -16.17 -9.17 3.54
N LEU A 254 -16.32 -8.70 2.28
CA LEU A 254 -15.56 -7.54 1.80
C LEU A 254 -15.96 -6.24 2.53
N PRO A 255 -17.25 -5.87 2.65
CA PRO A 255 -17.62 -4.69 3.41
C PRO A 255 -17.16 -4.75 4.87
N ARG A 256 -17.33 -5.89 5.54
CA ARG A 256 -16.90 -6.07 6.93
C ARG A 256 -15.38 -5.93 7.08
N ALA A 257 -14.61 -6.55 6.20
CA ALA A 257 -13.15 -6.48 6.25
C ALA A 257 -12.63 -5.06 5.99
N LEU A 258 -13.16 -4.38 4.95
CA LEU A 258 -12.79 -3.02 4.60
C LEU A 258 -13.07 -2.04 5.75
N ILE A 259 -14.29 -2.07 6.29
CA ILE A 259 -14.73 -1.11 7.31
C ILE A 259 -14.05 -1.41 8.65
N ALA A 260 -14.21 -2.63 9.17
CA ALA A 260 -13.64 -3.00 10.46
C ALA A 260 -12.11 -2.95 10.45
N GLY A 261 -11.47 -3.43 9.37
CA GLY A 261 -10.02 -3.37 9.23
C GLY A 261 -9.49 -1.93 9.24
N THR A 262 -10.14 -1.02 8.51
CA THR A 262 -9.77 0.41 8.50
C THR A 262 -9.94 1.05 9.88
N ILE A 263 -11.07 0.78 10.57
CA ILE A 263 -11.31 1.30 11.93
C ILE A 263 -10.24 0.80 12.91
N VAL A 264 -9.90 -0.49 12.86
CA VAL A 264 -8.85 -1.07 13.71
C VAL A 264 -7.50 -0.39 13.47
N VAL A 265 -7.14 -0.12 12.21
CA VAL A 265 -5.90 0.59 11.89
C VAL A 265 -5.90 2.02 12.44
N ILE A 266 -7.02 2.77 12.28
CA ILE A 266 -7.15 4.13 12.83
C ILE A 266 -6.91 4.12 14.34
N ILE A 267 -7.55 3.21 15.05
CA ILE A 267 -7.41 3.08 16.51
C ILE A 267 -5.95 2.76 16.88
N ILE A 268 -5.33 1.79 16.22
CA ILE A 268 -3.93 1.41 16.47
C ILE A 268 -2.99 2.61 16.24
N TYR A 269 -3.18 3.37 15.15
CA TYR A 269 -2.33 4.51 14.84
C TYR A 269 -2.48 5.67 15.83
N LEU A 270 -3.70 5.95 16.28
CA LEU A 270 -3.94 6.95 17.32
C LEU A 270 -3.31 6.53 18.65
N LEU A 271 -3.51 5.27 19.07
CA LEU A 271 -2.92 4.76 20.33
C LEU A 271 -1.39 4.69 20.28
N ALA A 272 -0.80 4.32 19.14
CA ALA A 272 0.65 4.31 18.96
C ALA A 272 1.23 5.72 19.08
N ASN A 273 0.62 6.71 18.42
CA ASN A 273 1.05 8.11 18.54
C ASN A 273 0.81 8.65 19.96
N LEU A 274 -0.27 8.23 20.64
CA LEU A 274 -0.49 8.57 22.03
C LEU A 274 0.70 8.09 22.89
N ALA A 275 1.15 6.85 22.71
CA ALA A 275 2.33 6.34 23.42
C ALA A 275 3.62 7.09 23.04
N TYR A 276 3.83 7.40 21.77
CA TYR A 276 5.04 8.12 21.33
C TYR A 276 5.13 9.52 21.95
N PHE A 277 4.07 10.32 21.85
CA PHE A 277 4.05 11.66 22.41
C PHE A 277 3.89 11.71 23.94
N TYR A 278 3.45 10.64 24.57
CA TYR A 278 3.53 10.51 26.03
C TYR A 278 4.99 10.45 26.50
N VAL A 279 5.81 9.63 25.84
CA VAL A 279 7.21 9.40 26.20
C VAL A 279 8.15 10.48 25.66
N LEU A 280 7.89 11.00 24.45
CA LEU A 280 8.77 11.93 23.75
C LEU A 280 8.11 13.29 23.56
N PRO A 281 8.76 14.40 23.95
CA PRO A 281 8.32 15.74 23.54
C PRO A 281 8.44 15.92 22.01
N ALA A 282 7.73 16.92 21.47
CA ALA A 282 7.69 17.20 20.02
C ALA A 282 9.09 17.36 19.39
N ALA A 283 10.04 17.98 20.10
CA ALA A 283 11.42 18.17 19.62
C ALA A 283 12.16 16.84 19.41
N ASP A 284 11.98 15.89 20.34
CA ASP A 284 12.62 14.58 20.26
C ASP A 284 11.99 13.72 19.15
N VAL A 285 10.66 13.81 18.98
CA VAL A 285 9.98 13.17 17.83
C VAL A 285 10.50 13.75 16.52
N ALA A 286 10.65 15.07 16.41
CA ALA A 286 11.14 15.73 15.21
C ALA A 286 12.61 15.37 14.87
N SER A 287 13.44 15.13 15.89
CA SER A 287 14.84 14.75 15.68
C SER A 287 15.05 13.26 15.40
N SER A 288 14.05 12.43 15.68
CA SER A 288 14.16 10.98 15.56
C SER A 288 13.75 10.46 14.19
N ALA A 289 14.65 9.86 13.44
CA ALA A 289 14.32 9.16 12.20
C ALA A 289 13.48 7.87 12.43
N ARG A 290 13.40 7.35 13.66
CA ARG A 290 12.71 6.10 14.04
C ARG A 290 12.00 6.29 15.37
N VAL A 291 10.87 6.99 15.35
CA VAL A 291 10.15 7.46 16.54
C VAL A 291 9.79 6.32 17.51
N ALA A 292 9.27 5.21 17.00
CA ALA A 292 8.93 4.07 17.85
C ALA A 292 10.16 3.43 18.54
N ALA A 293 11.28 3.33 17.80
CA ALA A 293 12.52 2.80 18.36
C ALA A 293 13.09 3.75 19.42
N GLU A 294 13.03 5.06 19.20
CA GLU A 294 13.45 6.06 20.17
C GLU A 294 12.56 6.04 21.43
N THR A 295 11.24 5.89 21.25
CA THR A 295 10.29 5.73 22.37
C THR A 295 10.69 4.53 23.24
N MET A 296 10.92 3.38 22.64
CA MET A 296 11.29 2.18 23.41
C MET A 296 12.74 2.24 23.91
N ARG A 297 13.63 2.93 23.23
CA ARG A 297 15.00 3.18 23.71
C ARG A 297 14.99 3.98 25.02
N ARG A 298 14.09 4.95 25.15
CA ARG A 298 13.93 5.76 26.36
C ARG A 298 13.43 4.95 27.57
N ILE A 299 12.64 3.90 27.32
CA ILE A 299 12.05 3.06 28.38
C ILE A 299 12.93 1.85 28.70
N LEU A 300 13.42 1.14 27.69
CA LEU A 300 14.10 -0.15 27.81
C LEU A 300 15.54 -0.14 27.27
N GLY A 301 16.11 1.06 27.02
CA GLY A 301 17.46 1.19 26.47
C GLY A 301 17.62 0.58 25.06
N SER A 302 18.81 0.07 24.77
CA SER A 302 19.13 -0.53 23.47
C SER A 302 18.29 -1.78 23.17
N PHE A 303 17.91 -2.54 24.18
CA PHE A 303 17.02 -3.70 24.01
C PHE A 303 15.68 -3.28 23.40
N GLY A 304 15.06 -2.21 23.91
CA GLY A 304 13.79 -1.70 23.39
C GLY A 304 13.89 -1.22 21.92
N ALA A 305 14.95 -0.51 21.57
CA ALA A 305 15.17 -0.06 20.21
C ALA A 305 15.36 -1.23 19.20
N ASN A 306 16.10 -2.25 19.62
CA ASN A 306 16.32 -3.46 18.81
C ASN A 306 15.02 -4.27 18.66
N ALA A 307 14.23 -4.41 19.74
CA ALA A 307 12.94 -5.07 19.68
C ALA A 307 11.99 -4.39 18.67
N VAL A 308 11.92 -3.05 18.67
CA VAL A 308 11.12 -2.31 17.69
C VAL A 308 11.62 -2.53 16.26
N SER A 309 12.92 -2.64 16.04
CA SER A 309 13.45 -2.94 14.70
C SER A 309 12.99 -4.32 14.20
N ILE A 310 12.91 -5.31 15.06
CA ILE A 310 12.36 -6.65 14.75
C ILE A 310 10.86 -6.54 14.44
N VAL A 311 10.10 -5.80 15.28
CA VAL A 311 8.66 -5.55 15.05
C VAL A 311 8.42 -4.89 13.69
N ALA A 312 9.22 -3.88 13.35
CA ALA A 312 9.14 -3.19 12.06
C ALA A 312 9.43 -4.16 10.90
N MET A 313 10.45 -5.00 11.00
CA MET A 313 10.74 -6.02 9.97
C MET A 313 9.58 -7.00 9.77
N ILE A 314 8.98 -7.52 10.84
CA ILE A 314 7.81 -8.39 10.79
C ILE A 314 6.63 -7.65 10.14
N SER A 315 6.42 -6.40 10.52
CA SER A 315 5.36 -5.55 9.98
C SER A 315 5.51 -5.31 8.46
N ILE A 316 6.72 -4.99 8.04
CA ILE A 316 7.06 -4.77 6.63
C ILE A 316 6.91 -6.07 5.82
N PHE A 317 7.35 -7.20 6.37
CA PHE A 317 7.22 -8.51 5.74
C PHE A 317 5.74 -8.87 5.48
N ALA A 318 4.85 -8.61 6.45
CA ALA A 318 3.41 -8.80 6.28
C ALA A 318 2.81 -7.89 5.19
N ALA A 319 3.20 -6.60 5.19
CA ALA A 319 2.73 -5.65 4.18
C ALA A 319 3.22 -6.02 2.78
N LEU A 320 4.46 -6.48 2.66
CA LEU A 320 5.05 -6.96 1.41
C LEU A 320 4.33 -8.21 0.90
N ASN A 321 4.07 -9.20 1.78
CA ASN A 321 3.29 -10.39 1.42
C ASN A 321 1.91 -10.02 0.90
N GLY A 322 1.17 -9.19 1.62
CA GLY A 322 -0.16 -8.73 1.21
C GLY A 322 -0.15 -7.95 -0.10
N SER A 323 0.90 -7.16 -0.36
CA SER A 323 1.07 -6.40 -1.61
C SER A 323 1.33 -7.32 -2.81
N ILE A 324 2.14 -8.37 -2.66
CA ILE A 324 2.38 -9.37 -3.71
C ILE A 324 1.11 -10.18 -3.96
N LEU A 325 0.49 -10.69 -2.87
CA LEU A 325 -0.73 -11.48 -2.94
C LEU A 325 -1.84 -10.72 -3.66
N SER A 326 -2.15 -9.51 -3.25
CA SER A 326 -3.26 -8.73 -3.81
C SER A 326 -2.91 -8.11 -5.16
N GLY A 327 -1.75 -7.47 -5.28
CA GLY A 327 -1.35 -6.69 -6.44
C GLY A 327 -1.26 -7.48 -7.73
N SER A 328 -0.90 -8.76 -7.67
CA SER A 328 -0.82 -9.63 -8.83
C SER A 328 -2.16 -9.86 -9.53
N ARG A 329 -3.30 -9.57 -8.88
CA ARG A 329 -4.63 -9.73 -9.48
C ARG A 329 -4.97 -8.62 -10.48
N VAL A 330 -4.27 -7.49 -10.43
CA VAL A 330 -4.50 -6.39 -11.38
C VAL A 330 -3.98 -6.74 -12.78
N PRO A 331 -2.68 -7.06 -13.00
CA PRO A 331 -2.23 -7.46 -14.33
C PRO A 331 -2.90 -8.76 -14.81
N PHE A 332 -3.29 -9.66 -13.90
CA PHE A 332 -4.11 -10.82 -14.24
C PHE A 332 -5.48 -10.41 -14.83
N ALA A 333 -6.20 -9.49 -14.20
CA ALA A 333 -7.49 -9.00 -14.69
C ALA A 333 -7.35 -8.30 -16.06
N MET A 334 -6.33 -7.47 -16.24
CA MET A 334 -6.02 -6.83 -17.53
C MET A 334 -5.80 -7.88 -18.64
N ALA A 335 -5.05 -8.92 -18.32
CA ALA A 335 -4.75 -10.00 -19.27
C ALA A 335 -5.99 -10.83 -19.62
N ARG A 336 -6.89 -11.06 -18.65
CA ARG A 336 -8.20 -11.71 -18.88
C ARG A 336 -9.09 -10.88 -19.80
N ASP A 337 -9.02 -9.57 -19.70
CA ASP A 337 -9.74 -8.65 -20.60
C ASP A 337 -9.06 -8.45 -21.97
N GLY A 338 -7.94 -9.12 -22.24
CA GLY A 338 -7.20 -9.00 -23.50
C GLY A 338 -6.44 -7.67 -23.65
N LEU A 339 -6.25 -6.93 -22.55
CA LEU A 339 -5.56 -5.63 -22.51
C LEU A 339 -4.11 -5.76 -21.96
N PHE A 340 -3.59 -6.98 -21.87
CA PHE A 340 -2.21 -7.25 -21.47
C PHE A 340 -1.72 -8.57 -22.09
N PHE A 341 -0.49 -9.00 -21.80
CA PHE A 341 0.06 -10.25 -22.32
C PHE A 341 -0.77 -11.45 -21.89
N ARG A 342 -1.25 -12.27 -22.84
CA ARG A 342 -2.13 -13.43 -22.60
C ARG A 342 -1.58 -14.40 -21.54
N ARG A 343 -0.26 -14.63 -21.52
CA ARG A 343 0.40 -15.51 -20.52
C ARG A 343 0.16 -15.07 -19.07
N VAL A 344 -0.05 -13.79 -18.82
CA VAL A 344 -0.31 -13.24 -17.47
C VAL A 344 -1.69 -13.63 -16.95
N ALA A 345 -2.63 -13.99 -17.85
CA ALA A 345 -3.94 -14.54 -17.50
C ALA A 345 -3.91 -16.02 -17.09
N PHE A 346 -2.74 -16.67 -17.15
CA PHE A 346 -2.61 -18.08 -16.81
C PHE A 346 -2.87 -18.34 -15.33
N VAL A 347 -3.79 -19.24 -15.04
CA VAL A 347 -4.07 -19.77 -13.71
C VAL A 347 -3.43 -21.16 -13.60
N ASN A 348 -2.56 -21.33 -12.63
CA ASN A 348 -1.91 -22.62 -12.38
C ASN A 348 -2.96 -23.68 -12.03
N PRO A 349 -3.08 -24.81 -12.78
CA PRO A 349 -4.12 -25.81 -12.55
C PRO A 349 -4.07 -26.49 -11.18
N LYS A 350 -2.85 -26.69 -10.66
CA LYS A 350 -2.61 -27.34 -9.36
C LYS A 350 -2.87 -26.42 -8.18
N HIS A 351 -2.40 -25.17 -8.27
CA HIS A 351 -2.40 -24.24 -7.15
C HIS A 351 -3.52 -23.20 -7.20
N ARG A 352 -4.23 -23.09 -8.34
CA ARG A 352 -5.32 -22.14 -8.56
C ARG A 352 -4.92 -20.69 -8.31
N THR A 353 -3.67 -20.35 -8.66
CA THR A 353 -3.09 -19.01 -8.50
C THR A 353 -2.74 -18.39 -9.85
N PRO A 354 -2.77 -17.06 -10.00
CA PRO A 354 -2.31 -16.36 -11.20
C PRO A 354 -0.77 -16.31 -11.22
N SER A 355 -0.14 -17.49 -11.36
CA SER A 355 1.29 -17.70 -11.11
C SER A 355 2.20 -16.82 -11.97
N VAL A 356 1.91 -16.66 -13.25
CA VAL A 356 2.69 -15.80 -14.15
C VAL A 356 2.58 -14.33 -13.72
N SER A 357 1.39 -13.89 -13.30
CA SER A 357 1.16 -12.54 -12.82
C SER A 357 1.91 -12.25 -11.52
N ILE A 358 1.93 -13.22 -10.57
CA ILE A 358 2.71 -13.12 -9.33
C ILE A 358 4.20 -12.94 -9.66
N LEU A 359 4.75 -13.79 -10.52
CA LEU A 359 6.16 -13.75 -10.88
C LEU A 359 6.52 -12.46 -11.63
N ALA A 360 5.69 -12.02 -12.59
CA ALA A 360 5.94 -10.80 -13.38
C ALA A 360 5.97 -9.54 -12.49
N LEU A 361 4.96 -9.38 -11.62
CA LEU A 361 4.90 -8.24 -10.70
C LEU A 361 6.07 -8.24 -9.71
N SER A 362 6.38 -9.42 -9.15
CA SER A 362 7.48 -9.57 -8.18
C SER A 362 8.84 -9.35 -8.82
N ALA A 363 9.07 -9.85 -10.03
CA ALA A 363 10.31 -9.64 -10.77
C ALA A 363 10.54 -8.15 -11.07
N TRP A 364 9.48 -7.44 -11.50
CA TRP A 364 9.57 -6.00 -11.74
C TRP A 364 9.81 -5.22 -10.43
N GLY A 365 9.10 -5.57 -9.34
CA GLY A 365 9.35 -5.01 -8.01
C GLY A 365 10.79 -5.24 -7.53
N ALA A 366 11.33 -6.44 -7.73
CA ALA A 366 12.72 -6.77 -7.40
C ALA A 366 13.72 -5.96 -8.25
N PHE A 367 13.43 -5.76 -9.54
CA PHE A 367 14.25 -4.91 -10.40
C PHE A 367 14.26 -3.45 -9.89
N LEU A 368 13.12 -2.92 -9.46
CA LEU A 368 13.03 -1.56 -8.92
C LEU A 368 13.84 -1.37 -7.62
N VAL A 369 14.05 -2.42 -6.83
CA VAL A 369 14.93 -2.36 -5.64
C VAL A 369 16.34 -1.93 -6.01
N LEU A 370 16.84 -2.31 -7.19
CA LEU A 370 18.19 -1.95 -7.66
C LEU A 370 18.34 -0.44 -7.88
N SER A 371 17.25 0.30 -8.08
CA SER A 371 17.31 1.76 -8.24
C SER A 371 17.85 2.49 -6.99
N GLY A 372 17.75 1.87 -5.81
CA GLY A 372 18.20 2.43 -4.52
C GLY A 372 17.42 3.65 -4.01
N ARG A 373 16.37 4.09 -4.72
CA ARG A 373 15.69 5.38 -4.50
C ARG A 373 14.39 5.23 -3.73
N TYR A 374 14.48 4.81 -2.47
CA TYR A 374 13.33 4.58 -1.59
C TYR A 374 12.32 5.77 -1.57
N THR A 375 12.81 6.98 -1.28
CA THR A 375 11.96 8.17 -1.14
C THR A 375 11.29 8.58 -2.44
N GLN A 376 12.00 8.47 -3.58
CA GLN A 376 11.43 8.81 -4.88
C GLN A 376 10.37 7.81 -5.32
N LEU A 377 10.61 6.51 -5.09
CA LEU A 377 9.65 5.47 -5.43
C LEU A 377 8.31 5.68 -4.73
N TYR A 378 8.31 5.92 -3.42
CA TYR A 378 7.05 6.10 -2.71
C TYR A 378 6.30 7.37 -3.12
N THR A 379 7.00 8.47 -3.45
CA THR A 379 6.37 9.72 -3.89
C THR A 379 5.59 9.53 -5.20
N TYR A 380 6.19 8.85 -6.19
CA TYR A 380 5.51 8.54 -7.46
C TYR A 380 4.33 7.60 -7.27
N VAL A 381 4.50 6.58 -6.40
CA VAL A 381 3.45 5.61 -6.04
C VAL A 381 2.22 6.32 -5.48
N ILE A 382 2.41 7.19 -4.49
CA ILE A 382 1.30 7.88 -3.82
C ILE A 382 0.58 8.79 -4.79
N PHE A 383 1.31 9.66 -5.50
CA PHE A 383 0.70 10.63 -6.41
C PHE A 383 -0.16 9.95 -7.49
N ALA A 384 0.39 8.90 -8.14
CA ALA A 384 -0.33 8.15 -9.16
C ALA A 384 -1.55 7.40 -8.59
N SER A 385 -1.42 6.81 -7.39
CA SER A 385 -2.48 6.04 -6.75
C SER A 385 -3.63 6.90 -6.28
N VAL A 386 -3.35 8.06 -5.69
CA VAL A 386 -4.35 8.95 -5.08
C VAL A 386 -5.39 9.44 -6.10
N ILE A 387 -4.96 9.81 -7.32
CA ILE A 387 -5.87 10.21 -8.41
C ILE A 387 -6.83 9.06 -8.74
N LEU A 388 -6.28 7.86 -8.90
CA LEU A 388 -7.05 6.67 -9.28
C LEU A 388 -8.00 6.20 -8.17
N TYR A 389 -7.62 6.37 -6.88
CA TYR A 389 -8.50 6.12 -5.74
C TYR A 389 -9.68 7.10 -5.71
N GLY A 390 -9.44 8.38 -6.02
CA GLY A 390 -10.50 9.37 -6.18
C GLY A 390 -11.50 8.98 -7.27
N MET A 391 -10.99 8.56 -8.43
CA MET A 391 -11.83 8.08 -9.54
C MET A 391 -12.60 6.81 -9.18
N ALA A 392 -11.96 5.83 -8.53
CA ALA A 392 -12.62 4.60 -8.12
C ALA A 392 -13.70 4.87 -7.05
N THR A 393 -13.48 5.81 -6.12
CA THR A 393 -14.51 6.23 -5.18
C THR A 393 -15.67 6.93 -5.87
N ALA A 394 -15.39 7.82 -6.83
CA ALA A 394 -16.42 8.48 -7.65
C ALA A 394 -17.22 7.48 -8.49
N ALA A 395 -16.67 6.30 -8.79
CA ALA A 395 -17.39 5.25 -9.51
C ALA A 395 -18.67 4.78 -8.78
N VAL A 396 -18.75 4.93 -7.45
CA VAL A 396 -20.00 4.67 -6.71
C VAL A 396 -21.14 5.56 -7.24
N ILE A 397 -20.87 6.85 -7.39
CA ILE A 397 -21.85 7.84 -7.88
C ILE A 397 -22.20 7.53 -9.34
N VAL A 398 -21.17 7.33 -10.17
CA VAL A 398 -21.34 7.06 -11.61
C VAL A 398 -22.14 5.78 -11.85
N LEU A 399 -21.85 4.70 -11.12
CA LEU A 399 -22.57 3.43 -11.27
C LEU A 399 -23.99 3.47 -10.70
N ARG A 400 -24.25 4.28 -9.70
CA ARG A 400 -25.65 4.48 -9.23
C ARG A 400 -26.51 5.18 -10.27
N ILE A 401 -25.92 6.05 -11.10
CA ILE A 401 -26.61 6.74 -12.18
C ILE A 401 -26.68 5.86 -13.45
N LYS A 402 -25.57 5.26 -13.88
CA LYS A 402 -25.49 4.48 -15.12
C LYS A 402 -26.09 3.08 -15.04
N ARG A 403 -26.00 2.46 -13.87
CA ARG A 403 -26.40 1.06 -13.61
C ARG A 403 -27.29 0.99 -12.36
N PRO A 404 -28.48 1.62 -12.36
CA PRO A 404 -29.40 1.60 -11.22
C PRO A 404 -29.85 0.18 -10.85
N ASP A 405 -29.91 -0.71 -11.83
CA ASP A 405 -30.25 -2.13 -11.76
C ASP A 405 -29.18 -3.01 -11.09
N LEU A 406 -27.93 -2.52 -10.97
CA LEU A 406 -26.84 -3.31 -10.39
C LEU A 406 -27.16 -3.71 -8.93
N PRO A 407 -27.15 -5.01 -8.60
CA PRO A 407 -27.37 -5.47 -7.22
C PRO A 407 -26.33 -4.90 -6.26
N ARG A 408 -26.79 -4.28 -5.16
CA ARG A 408 -25.93 -3.66 -4.13
C ARG A 408 -26.21 -4.29 -2.77
N PRO A 409 -25.59 -5.44 -2.45
CA PRO A 409 -25.78 -6.12 -1.17
C PRO A 409 -25.39 -5.25 0.04
N TYR A 410 -24.43 -4.35 -0.16
CA TYR A 410 -24.07 -3.27 0.76
C TYR A 410 -24.21 -1.93 0.04
N ARG A 411 -24.75 -0.93 0.74
CA ARG A 411 -24.87 0.44 0.25
C ARG A 411 -24.05 1.37 1.12
N THR A 412 -23.28 2.25 0.50
CA THR A 412 -22.41 3.22 1.18
C THR A 412 -23.19 4.05 2.18
N LEU A 413 -22.81 3.96 3.45
CA LEU A 413 -23.38 4.79 4.54
C LEU A 413 -23.06 6.26 4.27
N GLY A 414 -24.04 7.14 4.47
CA GLY A 414 -23.85 8.58 4.26
C GLY A 414 -23.71 9.00 2.80
N TYR A 415 -24.18 8.18 1.84
CA TYR A 415 -24.26 8.59 0.44
C TYR A 415 -25.23 9.78 0.25
N PRO A 416 -24.95 10.78 -0.61
CA PRO A 416 -23.73 10.92 -1.42
C PRO A 416 -22.56 11.64 -0.71
N PHE A 417 -22.77 12.10 0.52
CA PHE A 417 -21.79 12.92 1.25
C PHE A 417 -20.42 12.24 1.38
N VAL A 418 -20.39 10.97 1.81
CA VAL A 418 -19.15 10.22 2.06
C VAL A 418 -18.26 10.12 0.82
N PRO A 419 -18.70 9.62 -0.35
CA PRO A 419 -17.88 9.59 -1.54
C PRO A 419 -17.50 10.99 -2.05
N VAL A 420 -18.38 12.00 -1.92
CA VAL A 420 -18.07 13.37 -2.35
C VAL A 420 -16.97 13.99 -1.49
N VAL A 421 -17.03 13.87 -0.16
CA VAL A 421 -16.00 14.38 0.75
C VAL A 421 -14.65 13.70 0.50
N PHE A 422 -14.65 12.38 0.25
CA PHE A 422 -13.43 11.67 -0.13
C PHE A 422 -12.83 12.24 -1.42
N VAL A 423 -13.63 12.37 -2.47
CA VAL A 423 -13.16 12.88 -3.77
C VAL A 423 -12.63 14.32 -3.65
N LEU A 424 -13.32 15.17 -2.90
CA LEU A 424 -12.87 16.55 -2.64
C LEU A 424 -11.54 16.57 -1.86
N GLY A 425 -11.42 15.78 -0.78
CA GLY A 425 -10.19 15.67 0.01
C GLY A 425 -9.01 15.20 -0.84
N ILE A 426 -9.22 14.18 -1.67
CA ILE A 426 -8.22 13.69 -2.61
C ILE A 426 -7.86 14.74 -3.67
N SER A 427 -8.84 15.46 -4.19
CA SER A 427 -8.60 16.54 -5.18
C SER A 427 -7.77 17.67 -4.58
N CYS A 428 -8.07 18.09 -3.35
CA CYS A 428 -7.27 19.08 -2.63
C CYS A 428 -5.83 18.58 -2.41
N LEU A 429 -5.65 17.29 -2.08
CA LEU A 429 -4.32 16.69 -1.93
C LEU A 429 -3.53 16.71 -3.24
N VAL A 430 -4.15 16.30 -4.35
CA VAL A 430 -3.53 16.31 -5.69
C VAL A 430 -3.10 17.72 -6.07
N VAL A 431 -3.96 18.72 -5.90
CA VAL A 431 -3.64 20.13 -6.18
C VAL A 431 -2.48 20.61 -5.29
N SER A 432 -2.54 20.33 -3.99
CA SER A 432 -1.47 20.70 -3.05
C SER A 432 -0.12 20.07 -3.44
N THR A 433 -0.13 18.80 -3.86
CA THR A 433 1.10 18.10 -4.27
C THR A 433 1.64 18.66 -5.60
N LEU A 434 0.77 18.96 -6.55
CA LEU A 434 1.15 19.61 -7.81
C LEU A 434 1.83 20.97 -7.60
N LEU A 435 1.32 21.75 -6.65
CA LEU A 435 1.87 23.08 -6.34
C LEU A 435 3.21 22.99 -5.59
N LYS A 436 3.40 22.00 -4.73
CA LYS A 436 4.61 21.83 -3.90
C LYS A 436 5.73 21.07 -4.59
N SER A 437 5.37 20.06 -5.37
CA SER A 437 6.29 19.13 -6.05
C SER A 437 5.90 18.99 -7.51
N PRO A 438 5.95 20.08 -8.32
CA PRO A 438 5.46 20.04 -9.71
C PRO A 438 6.26 19.08 -10.59
N ARG A 439 7.58 18.99 -10.38
CA ARG A 439 8.45 18.12 -11.17
C ARG A 439 8.10 16.64 -10.96
N GLU A 440 7.99 16.20 -9.71
CA GLU A 440 7.66 14.82 -9.33
C GLU A 440 6.25 14.46 -9.79
N SER A 441 5.31 15.39 -9.64
CA SER A 441 3.92 15.21 -10.08
C SER A 441 3.82 15.06 -11.61
N LEU A 442 4.51 15.89 -12.37
CA LEU A 442 4.55 15.81 -13.84
C LEU A 442 5.23 14.51 -14.30
N MET A 443 6.28 14.06 -13.62
CA MET A 443 6.91 12.77 -13.90
C MET A 443 5.94 11.62 -13.63
N GLY A 444 5.20 11.65 -12.52
CA GLY A 444 4.15 10.68 -12.21
C GLY A 444 3.07 10.63 -13.28
N LEU A 445 2.53 11.78 -13.71
CA LEU A 445 1.56 11.88 -14.80
C LEU A 445 2.15 11.38 -16.13
N GLY A 446 3.41 11.70 -16.42
CA GLY A 446 4.12 11.20 -17.60
C GLY A 446 4.18 9.67 -17.63
N LEU A 447 4.56 9.03 -16.50
CA LEU A 447 4.60 7.57 -16.37
C LEU A 447 3.22 6.93 -16.58
N VAL A 448 2.16 7.55 -16.03
CA VAL A 448 0.77 7.10 -16.24
C VAL A 448 0.39 7.23 -17.73
N SER A 449 0.73 8.36 -18.35
CA SER A 449 0.40 8.66 -19.75
C SER A 449 1.15 7.77 -20.75
N LEU A 450 2.33 7.25 -20.38
CA LEU A 450 3.05 6.27 -21.21
C LEU A 450 2.23 4.99 -21.45
N GLY A 451 1.21 4.72 -20.64
CA GLY A 451 0.28 3.62 -20.89
C GLY A 451 -0.62 3.80 -22.12
N LEU A 452 -0.89 5.05 -22.55
CA LEU A 452 -1.83 5.33 -23.65
C LEU A 452 -1.47 4.64 -24.99
N PRO A 453 -0.22 4.74 -25.49
CA PRO A 453 0.17 4.04 -26.72
C PRO A 453 -0.04 2.52 -26.62
N PHE A 454 0.27 1.93 -25.48
CA PHE A 454 0.08 0.49 -25.24
C PHE A 454 -1.39 0.10 -25.18
N TYR A 455 -2.26 0.95 -24.63
CA TYR A 455 -3.70 0.72 -24.68
C TYR A 455 -4.21 0.57 -26.10
N PHE A 456 -3.86 1.50 -26.98
CA PHE A 456 -4.28 1.46 -28.38
C PHE A 456 -3.71 0.26 -29.12
N PHE A 457 -2.47 -0.14 -28.79
CA PHE A 457 -1.86 -1.35 -29.34
C PHE A 457 -2.66 -2.62 -28.96
N TRP A 458 -3.00 -2.82 -27.69
CA TRP A 458 -3.76 -4.00 -27.26
C TRP A 458 -5.22 -3.93 -27.70
N LYS A 459 -5.82 -2.74 -27.71
CA LYS A 459 -7.18 -2.56 -28.23
C LYS A 459 -7.31 -3.01 -29.69
N ARG A 460 -6.35 -2.68 -30.54
CA ARG A 460 -6.32 -3.12 -31.95
C ARG A 460 -6.18 -4.66 -32.05
N ARG A 461 -5.31 -5.26 -31.26
CA ARG A 461 -5.12 -6.72 -31.23
C ARG A 461 -6.34 -7.51 -30.73
N ARG A 462 -7.17 -6.89 -29.89
CA ARG A 462 -8.43 -7.48 -29.42
C ARG A 462 -9.52 -7.45 -30.48
N ALA A 463 -9.49 -6.47 -31.39
CA ALA A 463 -10.46 -6.30 -32.46
C ALA A 463 -10.12 -7.15 -33.72
N ALA A 464 -8.88 -7.59 -33.84
CA ALA A 464 -8.40 -8.51 -34.87
C ALA A 464 -8.44 -9.96 -34.35
#